data_f4b9f8c0a104df36420b0265f37f57b0
#
_entry.id   f4b9f8c0a104df36420b0265f37f57b0
#
_cell.length_a   1.000
_cell.length_b   1.000
_cell.length_c   1.000
_cell.angle_alpha   90.00
_cell.angle_beta   90.00
_cell.angle_gamma   90.00
#
_symmetry.space_group_name_H-M   'P 1'
#
loop_
_entity.id
_entity.type
_entity.pdbx_description
1 polymer ?
#
loop_
_entity_poly.entity_id
_entity_poly.type
_entity_poly.pdbx_seq_one_letter_code
_entity_poly.pdbx_strand_id
1 'polypeptide(L)'
;MRASTGTAGVGSGNPAGTTSTLNALIFDVDGTLADTESAHRDAFNAAFQDVGLDWHWDASLYAGLLDVAGGKERLLHYWNMIDPDESGGTKVKEAINAVHAIKTQHYEMLVSGGKLALRPGILRLIREAHAAKMPMAIATTTTPANIDALLRTALGSDWRKMFVAVCDASTCSNKKPAPDVYLAALKELELPGKECLAFEDSENGLRAARAAGIPTLITPSVYTTGQQFDDALLILPHLGDPDRPMSQDVPGADQRWVDLAALRRWHNGTLFEAA
;
A
#
# COMPACT_ATOMS: atom_id res chain seq x y z
N MET A 1 -6.27 22.11 69.33
CA MET A 1 -7.21 20.99 69.17
C MET A 1 -6.95 20.39 67.79
N ARG A 2 -6.90 19.09 67.70
CA ARG A 2 -6.20 18.26 66.73
C ARG A 2 -6.67 18.42 65.29
N ALA A 3 -5.69 18.61 64.37
CA ALA A 3 -5.84 18.46 62.91
C ALA A 3 -5.89 16.97 62.49
N SER A 4 -6.86 16.60 61.67
CA SER A 4 -6.97 15.28 61.10
C SER A 4 -6.41 15.35 59.66
N THR A 5 -5.34 14.61 59.41
CA THR A 5 -4.72 14.43 58.11
C THR A 5 -5.41 13.29 57.39
N GLY A 6 -6.17 13.59 56.32
CA GLY A 6 -6.67 12.61 55.34
C GLY A 6 -5.69 12.39 54.20
N THR A 7 -5.08 11.21 54.17
CA THR A 7 -4.25 10.75 53.07
C THR A 7 -5.12 10.32 51.89
N ALA A 8 -5.05 11.06 50.78
CA ALA A 8 -5.63 10.65 49.51
C ALA A 8 -4.75 9.56 48.87
N GLY A 9 -5.32 8.37 48.74
CA GLY A 9 -4.69 7.27 47.98
C GLY A 9 -4.67 7.56 46.48
N VAL A 10 -3.49 7.63 45.96
CA VAL A 10 -3.24 7.68 44.49
C VAL A 10 -3.44 6.27 43.92
N GLY A 11 -4.57 6.04 43.31
CA GLY A 11 -4.82 4.82 42.53
C GLY A 11 -4.08 4.90 41.16
N SER A 12 -2.88 4.36 41.11
CA SER A 12 -2.17 4.11 39.86
C SER A 12 -2.73 2.84 39.22
N GLY A 13 -3.78 2.99 38.44
CA GLY A 13 -4.23 1.97 37.52
C GLY A 13 -3.78 2.34 36.08
N ASN A 14 -2.56 1.98 35.77
CA ASN A 14 -2.13 1.93 34.36
C ASN A 14 -2.80 0.68 33.76
N PRO A 15 -3.69 0.77 32.73
CA PRO A 15 -4.20 -0.42 32.09
C PRO A 15 -3.04 -1.06 31.34
N ALA A 16 -2.64 -2.27 31.75
CA ALA A 16 -1.69 -3.11 31.04
C ALA A 16 -2.14 -3.18 29.57
N GLY A 17 -1.38 -2.54 28.69
CA GLY A 17 -1.60 -2.60 27.25
C GLY A 17 -1.56 -4.07 26.82
N THR A 18 -2.68 -4.59 26.32
CA THR A 18 -2.72 -5.91 25.69
C THR A 18 -1.77 -5.86 24.49
N THR A 19 -0.59 -6.47 24.61
CA THR A 19 0.34 -6.65 23.52
C THR A 19 -0.38 -7.41 22.43
N SER A 20 -0.64 -6.77 21.30
CA SER A 20 -1.30 -7.40 20.14
C SER A 20 -0.28 -8.23 19.40
N THR A 21 -0.55 -9.52 19.21
CA THR A 21 0.34 -10.39 18.44
C THR A 21 0.14 -10.14 16.94
N LEU A 22 1.23 -10.01 16.17
CA LEU A 22 1.18 -9.91 14.71
C LEU A 22 0.77 -11.25 14.10
N ASN A 23 -0.41 -11.31 13.48
CA ASN A 23 -1.02 -12.52 12.96
C ASN A 23 -1.21 -12.51 11.43
N ALA A 24 -1.10 -11.36 10.75
CA ALA A 24 -1.16 -11.28 9.30
C ALA A 24 -0.42 -10.05 8.74
N LEU A 25 -0.03 -10.14 7.46
CA LEU A 25 0.55 -9.05 6.68
C LEU A 25 -0.40 -8.66 5.55
N ILE A 26 -0.60 -7.37 5.33
CA ILE A 26 -1.47 -6.84 4.27
C ILE A 26 -0.64 -5.91 3.40
N PHE A 27 -0.57 -6.17 2.10
CA PHE A 27 0.25 -5.42 1.16
C PHE A 27 -0.60 -4.58 0.22
N ASP A 28 -0.29 -3.30 0.09
CA ASP A 28 -0.60 -2.56 -1.12
C ASP A 28 0.29 -3.05 -2.27
N VAL A 29 0.00 -2.61 -3.51
CA VAL A 29 0.72 -3.07 -4.71
C VAL A 29 1.55 -1.96 -5.34
N ASP A 30 0.90 -0.90 -5.83
CA ASP A 30 1.53 0.14 -6.63
C ASP A 30 2.37 1.08 -5.76
N GLY A 31 3.67 1.18 -6.03
CA GLY A 31 4.61 1.92 -5.17
C GLY A 31 5.09 1.14 -3.95
N THR A 32 4.36 0.10 -3.51
CA THR A 32 4.66 -0.74 -2.35
C THR A 32 5.39 -2.02 -2.71
N LEU A 33 4.75 -2.91 -3.49
CA LEU A 33 5.41 -4.14 -3.96
C LEU A 33 6.42 -3.85 -5.07
N ALA A 34 6.12 -2.92 -5.97
CA ALA A 34 6.97 -2.51 -7.08
C ALA A 34 6.76 -1.03 -7.40
N ASP A 35 7.77 -0.37 -7.96
CA ASP A 35 7.69 1.02 -8.42
C ASP A 35 6.95 1.09 -9.77
N THR A 36 5.63 0.88 -9.72
CA THR A 36 4.76 0.70 -10.88
C THR A 36 4.34 2.00 -11.54
N GLU A 37 4.46 3.15 -10.87
CA GLU A 37 3.83 4.40 -11.30
C GLU A 37 4.38 4.94 -12.62
N SER A 38 5.67 4.77 -12.88
CA SER A 38 6.22 5.13 -14.21
C SER A 38 5.63 4.27 -15.32
N ALA A 39 5.47 2.97 -15.09
CA ALA A 39 4.85 2.07 -16.05
C ALA A 39 3.36 2.39 -16.25
N HIS A 40 2.66 2.77 -15.18
CA HIS A 40 1.28 3.24 -15.27
C HIS A 40 1.15 4.51 -16.11
N ARG A 41 2.01 5.53 -15.88
CA ARG A 41 2.05 6.77 -16.66
C ARG A 41 2.32 6.48 -18.14
N ASP A 42 3.33 5.69 -18.44
CA ASP A 42 3.72 5.36 -19.80
C ASP A 42 2.60 4.60 -20.52
N ALA A 43 1.90 3.69 -19.82
CA ALA A 43 0.72 3.00 -20.33
C ALA A 43 -0.46 3.95 -20.61
N PHE A 44 -0.68 4.99 -19.78
CA PHE A 44 -1.67 6.02 -20.04
C PHE A 44 -1.31 6.83 -21.30
N ASN A 45 -0.07 7.28 -21.42
CA ASN A 45 0.39 8.04 -22.58
C ASN A 45 0.26 7.23 -23.88
N ALA A 46 0.57 5.93 -23.84
CA ALA A 46 0.35 5.05 -24.99
C ALA A 46 -1.15 4.91 -25.32
N ALA A 47 -2.01 4.74 -24.33
CA ALA A 47 -3.44 4.66 -24.53
C ALA A 47 -4.04 5.95 -25.12
N PHE A 48 -3.56 7.13 -24.70
CA PHE A 48 -3.98 8.41 -25.27
C PHE A 48 -3.67 8.50 -26.75
N GLN A 49 -2.46 8.08 -27.16
CA GLN A 49 -2.06 8.03 -28.58
C GLN A 49 -2.95 7.08 -29.39
N ASP A 50 -3.24 5.88 -28.85
CA ASP A 50 -4.05 4.86 -29.54
C ASP A 50 -5.48 5.33 -29.81
N VAL A 51 -6.06 6.15 -28.92
CA VAL A 51 -7.41 6.70 -29.09
C VAL A 51 -7.45 8.07 -29.76
N GLY A 52 -6.28 8.62 -30.14
CA GLY A 52 -6.18 9.91 -30.81
C GLY A 52 -6.41 11.12 -29.91
N LEU A 53 -6.20 11.00 -28.60
CA LEU A 53 -6.21 12.11 -27.65
C LEU A 53 -4.85 12.82 -27.66
N ASP A 54 -4.87 14.16 -27.77
CA ASP A 54 -3.66 14.99 -27.67
C ASP A 54 -3.29 15.28 -26.19
N TRP A 55 -3.29 14.20 -25.39
CA TRP A 55 -2.92 14.26 -23.98
C TRP A 55 -1.55 13.63 -23.76
N HIS A 56 -0.78 14.27 -22.89
CA HIS A 56 0.50 13.73 -22.46
C HIS A 56 0.73 14.04 -20.98
N TRP A 57 0.90 13.02 -20.17
CA TRP A 57 1.25 13.14 -18.76
C TRP A 57 2.76 12.99 -18.60
N ASP A 58 3.47 14.09 -18.35
CA ASP A 58 4.85 14.06 -17.91
C ASP A 58 4.95 13.61 -16.42
N ALA A 59 6.18 13.45 -15.93
CA ALA A 59 6.39 12.97 -14.56
C ALA A 59 5.84 13.92 -13.50
N SER A 60 5.92 15.24 -13.73
CA SER A 60 5.47 16.26 -12.78
C SER A 60 3.95 16.33 -12.69
N LEU A 61 3.28 16.37 -13.85
CA LEU A 61 1.82 16.36 -13.92
C LEU A 61 1.27 15.07 -13.32
N TYR A 62 1.87 13.92 -13.69
CA TYR A 62 1.45 12.62 -13.18
C TYR A 62 1.59 12.51 -11.66
N ALA A 63 2.67 13.03 -11.08
CA ALA A 63 2.85 13.08 -9.63
C ALA A 63 1.69 13.81 -8.92
N GLY A 64 1.26 14.97 -9.44
CA GLY A 64 0.10 15.68 -8.90
C GLY A 64 -1.22 14.92 -9.08
N LEU A 65 -1.36 14.16 -10.17
CA LEU A 65 -2.56 13.35 -10.42
C LEU A 65 -2.66 12.12 -9.51
N LEU A 66 -1.57 11.71 -8.85
CA LEU A 66 -1.56 10.57 -7.91
C LEU A 66 -2.32 10.86 -6.61
N ASP A 67 -2.63 12.12 -6.30
CA ASP A 67 -3.53 12.47 -5.18
C ASP A 67 -4.93 11.86 -5.36
N VAL A 68 -5.30 11.53 -6.61
CA VAL A 68 -6.56 10.85 -6.94
C VAL A 68 -6.30 9.35 -7.10
N ALA A 69 -6.76 8.56 -6.14
CA ALA A 69 -6.66 7.11 -6.17
C ALA A 69 -7.59 6.49 -7.23
N GLY A 70 -7.04 5.56 -8.03
CA GLY A 70 -7.77 4.86 -9.09
C GLY A 70 -7.58 5.48 -10.47
N GLY A 71 -7.34 4.61 -11.48
CA GLY A 71 -7.00 5.06 -12.83
C GLY A 71 -8.14 5.76 -13.57
N LYS A 72 -9.37 5.30 -13.38
CA LYS A 72 -10.57 5.93 -13.99
C LYS A 72 -10.91 7.26 -13.33
N GLU A 73 -10.79 7.31 -12.01
CA GLU A 73 -10.99 8.50 -11.19
C GLU A 73 -9.98 9.58 -11.55
N ARG A 74 -8.73 9.19 -11.78
CA ARG A 74 -7.63 10.06 -12.24
C ARG A 74 -7.88 10.60 -13.65
N LEU A 75 -8.36 9.78 -14.58
CA LEU A 75 -8.77 10.23 -15.93
C LEU A 75 -9.92 11.23 -15.86
N LEU A 76 -10.94 10.98 -15.04
CA LEU A 76 -12.04 11.90 -14.86
C LEU A 76 -11.58 13.22 -14.24
N HIS A 77 -10.71 13.14 -13.22
CA HIS A 77 -10.13 14.34 -12.59
C HIS A 77 -9.36 15.20 -13.60
N TYR A 78 -8.50 14.57 -14.40
CA TYR A 78 -7.75 15.27 -15.44
C TYR A 78 -8.68 15.88 -16.51
N TRP A 79 -9.72 15.16 -16.93
CA TRP A 79 -10.73 15.67 -17.85
C TRP A 79 -11.41 16.93 -17.30
N ASN A 80 -11.83 16.89 -16.03
CA ASN A 80 -12.40 18.06 -15.35
C ASN A 80 -11.44 19.28 -15.30
N MET A 81 -10.14 19.04 -15.23
CA MET A 81 -9.15 20.13 -15.23
C MET A 81 -9.04 20.82 -16.59
N ILE A 82 -9.16 20.08 -17.69
CA ILE A 82 -8.96 20.62 -19.05
C ILE A 82 -10.27 20.99 -19.76
N ASP A 83 -11.37 20.34 -19.42
CA ASP A 83 -12.70 20.58 -20.01
C ASP A 83 -13.81 20.32 -18.97
N PRO A 84 -14.05 21.30 -18.06
CA PRO A 84 -15.04 21.17 -16.99
C PRO A 84 -16.48 20.99 -17.47
N ASP A 85 -16.82 21.58 -18.62
CA ASP A 85 -18.20 21.67 -19.12
C ASP A 85 -18.67 20.31 -19.69
N GLU A 86 -17.76 19.49 -20.20
CA GLU A 86 -18.07 18.19 -20.80
C GLU A 86 -17.88 16.97 -19.88
N SER A 87 -17.28 17.15 -18.72
CA SER A 87 -16.78 16.07 -17.87
C SER A 87 -17.84 15.16 -17.21
N GLY A 88 -19.12 15.55 -17.21
CA GLY A 88 -20.21 14.82 -16.51
C GLY A 88 -21.03 13.85 -17.35
N GLY A 89 -20.83 13.80 -18.66
CA GLY A 89 -21.70 13.07 -19.59
C GLY A 89 -21.44 11.56 -19.67
N THR A 90 -22.44 10.82 -20.18
CA THR A 90 -22.31 9.35 -20.45
C THR A 90 -21.17 9.08 -21.41
N LYS A 91 -20.97 9.91 -22.44
CA LYS A 91 -19.90 9.82 -23.42
C LYS A 91 -18.51 9.87 -22.79
N VAL A 92 -18.33 10.76 -21.80
CA VAL A 92 -17.05 10.85 -21.07
C VAL A 92 -16.77 9.58 -20.27
N LYS A 93 -17.78 9.02 -19.61
CA LYS A 93 -17.64 7.74 -18.87
C LYS A 93 -17.27 6.59 -19.80
N GLU A 94 -17.89 6.53 -20.99
CA GLU A 94 -17.58 5.53 -22.00
C GLU A 94 -16.16 5.68 -22.52
N ALA A 95 -15.71 6.92 -22.82
CA ALA A 95 -14.37 7.23 -23.26
C ALA A 95 -13.32 6.86 -22.19
N ILE A 96 -13.56 7.22 -20.92
CA ILE A 96 -12.71 6.86 -19.79
C ILE A 96 -12.56 5.33 -19.67
N ASN A 97 -13.67 4.59 -19.81
CA ASN A 97 -13.63 3.14 -19.76
C ASN A 97 -12.82 2.54 -20.91
N ALA A 98 -12.96 3.07 -22.12
CA ALA A 98 -12.19 2.63 -23.29
C ALA A 98 -10.69 2.92 -23.13
N VAL A 99 -10.33 4.15 -22.77
CA VAL A 99 -8.94 4.54 -22.50
C VAL A 99 -8.32 3.66 -21.40
N HIS A 100 -9.05 3.44 -20.33
CA HIS A 100 -8.54 2.63 -19.21
C HIS A 100 -8.35 1.16 -19.59
N ALA A 101 -9.19 0.60 -20.44
CA ALA A 101 -9.02 -0.77 -20.95
C ALA A 101 -7.76 -0.90 -21.79
N ILE A 102 -7.53 0.04 -22.73
CA ILE A 102 -6.33 0.10 -23.56
C ILE A 102 -5.08 0.29 -22.70
N LYS A 103 -5.12 1.24 -21.75
CA LYS A 103 -4.05 1.46 -20.78
C LYS A 103 -3.69 0.18 -20.02
N THR A 104 -4.68 -0.63 -19.61
CA THR A 104 -4.41 -1.89 -18.91
C THR A 104 -3.62 -2.85 -19.79
N GLN A 105 -3.97 -2.97 -21.08
CA GLN A 105 -3.22 -3.80 -22.04
C GLN A 105 -1.77 -3.33 -22.20
N HIS A 106 -1.54 -2.02 -22.32
CA HIS A 106 -0.17 -1.47 -22.39
C HIS A 106 0.62 -1.75 -21.11
N TYR A 107 -0.01 -1.61 -19.95
CA TYR A 107 0.62 -1.92 -18.66
C TYR A 107 1.02 -3.41 -18.58
N GLU A 108 0.12 -4.32 -18.95
CA GLU A 108 0.42 -5.76 -18.99
C GLU A 108 1.62 -6.08 -19.90
N MET A 109 1.70 -5.44 -21.06
CA MET A 109 2.84 -5.60 -21.98
C MET A 109 4.16 -5.09 -21.37
N LEU A 110 4.14 -3.93 -20.70
CA LEU A 110 5.31 -3.36 -20.04
C LEU A 110 5.82 -4.27 -18.90
N VAL A 111 4.90 -4.80 -18.07
CA VAL A 111 5.23 -5.67 -16.94
C VAL A 111 5.69 -7.05 -17.40
N SER A 112 5.00 -7.65 -18.37
CA SER A 112 5.37 -8.97 -18.95
C SER A 112 6.73 -8.96 -19.64
N GLY A 113 7.19 -7.79 -20.08
CA GLY A 113 8.54 -7.60 -20.62
C GLY A 113 9.67 -7.73 -19.58
N GLY A 114 9.35 -8.03 -18.30
CA GLY A 114 10.32 -8.30 -17.23
C GLY A 114 11.10 -7.08 -16.75
N LYS A 115 10.70 -5.87 -17.14
CA LYS A 115 11.39 -4.63 -16.78
C LYS A 115 11.02 -4.12 -15.37
N LEU A 116 9.92 -4.62 -14.81
CA LEU A 116 9.43 -4.20 -13.49
C LEU A 116 9.75 -5.27 -12.46
N ALA A 117 10.69 -4.96 -11.56
CA ALA A 117 11.07 -5.83 -10.45
C ALA A 117 10.31 -5.42 -9.18
N LEU A 118 10.12 -6.38 -8.27
CA LEU A 118 9.67 -6.06 -6.90
C LEU A 118 10.73 -5.21 -6.19
N ARG A 119 10.28 -4.34 -5.31
CA ARG A 119 11.15 -3.49 -4.49
C ARG A 119 12.01 -4.34 -3.55
N PRO A 120 13.22 -3.84 -3.15
CA PRO A 120 14.14 -4.60 -2.31
C PRO A 120 13.46 -5.12 -1.04
N GLY A 121 13.60 -6.41 -0.77
CA GLY A 121 13.08 -7.11 0.41
C GLY A 121 11.67 -7.67 0.27
N ILE A 122 10.87 -7.22 -0.70
CA ILE A 122 9.48 -7.67 -0.87
C ILE A 122 9.42 -9.17 -1.18
N LEU A 123 10.14 -9.62 -2.20
CA LEU A 123 10.13 -11.04 -2.60
C LEU A 123 10.58 -11.95 -1.45
N ARG A 124 11.64 -11.56 -0.75
CA ARG A 124 12.17 -12.29 0.40
C ARG A 124 11.15 -12.36 1.53
N LEU A 125 10.53 -11.22 1.91
CA LEU A 125 9.56 -11.16 3.00
C LEU A 125 8.31 -12.00 2.69
N ILE A 126 7.79 -11.94 1.46
CA ILE A 126 6.64 -12.76 1.03
C ILE A 126 6.98 -14.25 1.16
N ARG A 127 8.17 -14.68 0.71
CA ARG A 127 8.61 -16.07 0.82
C ARG A 127 8.82 -16.51 2.27
N GLU A 128 9.41 -15.65 3.10
CA GLU A 128 9.59 -15.88 4.54
C GLU A 128 8.24 -16.03 5.25
N ALA A 129 7.30 -15.12 5.01
CA ALA A 129 5.94 -15.16 5.55
C ALA A 129 5.21 -16.44 5.12
N HIS A 130 5.29 -16.79 3.84
CA HIS A 130 4.69 -18.04 3.33
C HIS A 130 5.28 -19.29 3.98
N ALA A 131 6.60 -19.37 4.11
CA ALA A 131 7.29 -20.49 4.77
C ALA A 131 6.93 -20.58 6.27
N ALA A 132 6.75 -19.44 6.94
CA ALA A 132 6.30 -19.35 8.33
C ALA A 132 4.79 -19.56 8.50
N LYS A 133 4.04 -19.79 7.43
CA LYS A 133 2.56 -19.88 7.41
C LYS A 133 1.89 -18.64 8.00
N MET A 134 2.52 -17.47 7.87
CA MET A 134 1.94 -16.18 8.21
C MET A 134 0.89 -15.83 7.15
N PRO A 135 -0.39 -15.64 7.52
CA PRO A 135 -1.42 -15.19 6.59
C PRO A 135 -1.02 -13.88 5.91
N MET A 136 -1.26 -13.80 4.62
CA MET A 136 -1.01 -12.60 3.82
C MET A 136 -2.23 -12.23 3.01
N ALA A 137 -2.48 -10.94 2.84
CA ALA A 137 -3.51 -10.40 1.95
C ALA A 137 -2.95 -9.26 1.10
N ILE A 138 -3.63 -8.97 0.00
CA ILE A 138 -3.42 -7.77 -0.82
C ILE A 138 -4.62 -6.85 -0.63
N ALA A 139 -4.36 -5.54 -0.46
CA ALA A 139 -5.37 -4.49 -0.37
C ALA A 139 -4.95 -3.29 -1.22
N THR A 140 -5.46 -3.20 -2.46
CA THR A 140 -5.02 -2.22 -3.46
C THR A 140 -6.19 -1.58 -4.22
N THR A 141 -5.94 -0.46 -4.88
CA THR A 141 -6.89 0.20 -5.79
C THR A 141 -6.61 -0.10 -7.26
N THR A 142 -5.61 -0.93 -7.56
CA THR A 142 -5.31 -1.35 -8.93
C THR A 142 -6.23 -2.51 -9.39
N THR A 143 -6.19 -2.82 -10.68
CA THR A 143 -7.07 -3.84 -11.28
C THR A 143 -6.52 -5.25 -11.09
N PRO A 144 -7.40 -6.29 -11.07
CA PRO A 144 -6.95 -7.69 -11.03
C PRO A 144 -5.93 -8.05 -12.09
N ALA A 145 -6.06 -7.50 -13.30
CA ALA A 145 -5.15 -7.74 -14.42
C ALA A 145 -3.75 -7.20 -14.14
N ASN A 146 -3.65 -6.00 -13.58
CA ASN A 146 -2.36 -5.40 -13.21
C ASN A 146 -1.65 -6.21 -12.11
N ILE A 147 -2.40 -6.66 -11.10
CA ILE A 147 -1.87 -7.50 -10.02
C ILE A 147 -1.33 -8.82 -10.59
N ASP A 148 -2.13 -9.48 -11.44
CA ASP A 148 -1.74 -10.77 -12.03
C ASP A 148 -0.49 -10.62 -12.91
N ALA A 149 -0.40 -9.59 -13.74
CA ALA A 149 0.77 -9.33 -14.58
C ALA A 149 2.05 -9.17 -13.74
N LEU A 150 2.00 -8.38 -12.65
CA LEU A 150 3.14 -8.15 -11.77
C LEU A 150 3.52 -9.42 -11.00
N LEU A 151 2.58 -10.03 -10.29
CA LEU A 151 2.89 -11.12 -9.36
C LEU A 151 3.14 -12.44 -10.06
N ARG A 152 2.52 -12.70 -11.21
CA ARG A 152 2.85 -13.86 -12.04
C ARG A 152 4.30 -13.83 -12.53
N THR A 153 4.78 -12.66 -12.91
CA THR A 153 6.18 -12.46 -13.33
C THR A 153 7.15 -12.65 -12.16
N ALA A 154 6.82 -12.16 -10.97
CA ALA A 154 7.71 -12.15 -9.82
C ALA A 154 7.68 -13.44 -8.98
N LEU A 155 6.50 -14.07 -8.84
CA LEU A 155 6.22 -15.20 -7.94
C LEU A 155 5.83 -16.49 -8.69
N GLY A 156 5.58 -16.42 -10.00
CA GLY A 156 5.11 -17.54 -10.83
C GLY A 156 3.58 -17.65 -10.91
N SER A 157 3.10 -18.64 -11.68
CA SER A 157 1.66 -18.83 -11.97
C SER A 157 0.80 -19.09 -10.73
N ASP A 158 1.37 -19.64 -9.68
CA ASP A 158 0.68 -20.05 -8.45
C ASP A 158 0.67 -18.97 -7.35
N TRP A 159 1.09 -17.75 -7.66
CA TRP A 159 1.23 -16.64 -6.70
C TRP A 159 -0.01 -16.42 -5.81
N ARG A 160 -1.22 -16.60 -6.36
CA ARG A 160 -2.47 -16.43 -5.60
C ARG A 160 -2.58 -17.35 -4.39
N LYS A 161 -1.97 -18.54 -4.45
CA LYS A 161 -1.98 -19.51 -3.34
C LYS A 161 -1.17 -19.06 -2.12
N MET A 162 -0.34 -18.03 -2.28
CA MET A 162 0.43 -17.43 -1.18
C MET A 162 -0.39 -16.43 -0.36
N PHE A 163 -1.55 -15.98 -0.85
CA PHE A 163 -2.38 -14.98 -0.21
C PHE A 163 -3.76 -15.55 0.13
N VAL A 164 -4.23 -15.27 1.36
CA VAL A 164 -5.58 -15.62 1.83
C VAL A 164 -6.62 -14.82 1.05
N ALA A 165 -6.35 -13.53 0.82
CA ALA A 165 -7.24 -12.63 0.12
C ALA A 165 -6.48 -11.70 -0.84
N VAL A 166 -7.15 -11.35 -1.94
CA VAL A 166 -6.72 -10.31 -2.89
C VAL A 166 -7.89 -9.36 -3.09
N CYS A 167 -7.86 -8.25 -2.37
CA CYS A 167 -8.84 -7.17 -2.46
C CYS A 167 -8.30 -6.07 -3.37
N ASP A 168 -9.02 -5.77 -4.44
CA ASP A 168 -8.58 -4.92 -5.54
C ASP A 168 -9.64 -3.88 -5.94
N ALA A 169 -9.41 -3.18 -7.06
CA ALA A 169 -10.31 -2.14 -7.56
C ALA A 169 -11.76 -2.60 -7.77
N SER A 170 -12.01 -3.89 -7.93
CA SER A 170 -13.35 -4.47 -8.12
C SER A 170 -14.03 -4.87 -6.81
N THR A 171 -13.27 -4.98 -5.72
CA THR A 171 -13.76 -5.44 -4.42
C THR A 171 -14.64 -4.39 -3.74
N CYS A 172 -14.28 -3.10 -3.83
CA CYS A 172 -14.93 -2.00 -3.12
C CYS A 172 -15.17 -0.80 -4.01
N SER A 173 -16.29 -0.09 -3.76
CA SER A 173 -16.67 1.10 -4.51
C SER A 173 -15.82 2.31 -4.13
N ASN A 174 -15.52 2.47 -2.84
CA ASN A 174 -14.72 3.60 -2.34
C ASN A 174 -13.23 3.24 -2.37
N LYS A 175 -12.45 4.12 -3.00
CA LYS A 175 -11.00 3.97 -3.11
C LYS A 175 -10.32 4.59 -1.88
N LYS A 176 -9.05 4.25 -1.64
CA LYS A 176 -8.20 4.93 -0.67
C LYS A 176 -8.30 6.46 -0.90
N PRO A 177 -8.43 7.29 0.15
CA PRO A 177 -8.20 7.01 1.56
C PRO A 177 -9.38 6.38 2.33
N ALA A 178 -10.48 5.96 1.67
CA ALA A 178 -11.52 5.18 2.34
C ALA A 178 -10.96 3.79 2.76
N PRO A 179 -11.38 3.27 3.93
CA PRO A 179 -10.82 2.03 4.48
C PRO A 179 -11.34 0.74 3.83
N ASP A 180 -12.27 0.85 2.89
CA ASP A 180 -13.10 -0.25 2.37
C ASP A 180 -12.28 -1.47 1.94
N VAL A 181 -11.20 -1.25 1.18
CA VAL A 181 -10.35 -2.34 0.70
C VAL A 181 -9.59 -3.05 1.83
N TYR A 182 -9.20 -2.32 2.88
CA TYR A 182 -8.58 -2.90 4.06
C TYR A 182 -9.59 -3.64 4.92
N LEU A 183 -10.79 -3.09 5.11
CA LEU A 183 -11.87 -3.77 5.83
C LEU A 183 -12.28 -5.06 5.13
N ALA A 184 -12.30 -5.08 3.79
CA ALA A 184 -12.52 -6.31 3.02
C ALA A 184 -11.41 -7.34 3.27
N ALA A 185 -10.14 -6.93 3.26
CA ALA A 185 -9.02 -7.82 3.55
C ALA A 185 -9.07 -8.39 4.98
N LEU A 186 -9.40 -7.57 5.98
CA LEU A 186 -9.57 -8.00 7.37
C LEU A 186 -10.69 -9.02 7.53
N LYS A 187 -11.81 -8.83 6.81
CA LYS A 187 -12.92 -9.77 6.81
C LYS A 187 -12.51 -11.15 6.28
N GLU A 188 -11.77 -11.19 5.18
CA GLU A 188 -11.30 -12.46 4.59
C GLU A 188 -10.20 -13.13 5.46
N LEU A 189 -9.39 -12.33 6.16
CA LEU A 189 -8.40 -12.83 7.12
C LEU A 189 -9.04 -13.30 8.44
N GLU A 190 -10.27 -12.89 8.74
CA GLU A 190 -10.96 -13.12 10.01
C GLU A 190 -10.17 -12.58 11.22
N LEU A 191 -9.47 -11.45 11.04
CA LEU A 191 -8.61 -10.83 12.05
C LEU A 191 -9.01 -9.37 12.30
N PRO A 192 -8.84 -8.87 13.53
CA PRO A 192 -8.97 -7.44 13.81
C PRO A 192 -7.74 -6.67 13.29
N GLY A 193 -7.94 -5.41 12.88
CA GLY A 193 -6.86 -4.59 12.31
C GLY A 193 -5.60 -4.51 13.17
N LYS A 194 -5.75 -4.42 14.48
CA LYS A 194 -4.64 -4.37 15.44
C LYS A 194 -3.74 -5.62 15.47
N GLU A 195 -4.16 -6.72 14.91
CA GLU A 195 -3.39 -7.96 14.80
C GLU A 195 -2.74 -8.13 13.42
N CYS A 196 -2.92 -7.15 12.54
CA CYS A 196 -2.34 -7.10 11.21
C CYS A 196 -1.31 -5.98 11.10
N LEU A 197 -0.44 -6.06 10.09
CA LEU A 197 0.48 -5.00 9.71
C LEU A 197 0.30 -4.71 8.22
N ALA A 198 0.02 -3.46 7.88
CA ALA A 198 -0.06 -3.02 6.49
C ALA A 198 1.30 -2.51 5.99
N PHE A 199 1.54 -2.70 4.70
CA PHE A 199 2.65 -2.12 3.95
C PHE A 199 2.09 -1.19 2.89
N GLU A 200 2.59 0.04 2.88
CA GLU A 200 2.12 1.12 2.02
C GLU A 200 3.27 2.02 1.58
N ASP A 201 3.01 2.83 0.54
CA ASP A 201 3.95 3.86 0.09
C ASP A 201 3.36 5.27 0.15
N SER A 202 2.02 5.41 0.27
CA SER A 202 1.29 6.65 0.08
C SER A 202 0.52 7.12 1.32
N GLU A 203 0.29 8.45 1.41
CA GLU A 203 -0.54 9.05 2.45
C GLU A 203 -2.00 8.55 2.39
N ASN A 204 -2.56 8.43 1.18
CA ASN A 204 -3.91 7.88 1.01
C ASN A 204 -4.02 6.45 1.51
N GLY A 205 -3.00 5.63 1.28
CA GLY A 205 -2.93 4.27 1.78
C GLY A 205 -2.78 4.20 3.29
N LEU A 206 -1.89 5.02 3.87
CA LEU A 206 -1.72 5.14 5.33
C LEU A 206 -3.03 5.52 6.01
N ARG A 207 -3.74 6.52 5.48
CA ARG A 207 -5.03 6.97 6.02
C ARG A 207 -6.09 5.87 5.93
N ALA A 208 -6.14 5.13 4.82
CA ALA A 208 -7.07 4.02 4.65
C ALA A 208 -6.80 2.86 5.62
N ALA A 209 -5.54 2.42 5.77
CA ALA A 209 -5.15 1.36 6.69
C ALA A 209 -5.40 1.77 8.15
N ARG A 210 -5.04 3.01 8.53
CA ARG A 210 -5.30 3.57 9.86
C ARG A 210 -6.80 3.62 10.18
N ALA A 211 -7.64 4.06 9.24
CA ALA A 211 -9.09 4.08 9.41
C ALA A 211 -9.69 2.67 9.60
N ALA A 212 -9.01 1.62 9.12
CA ALA A 212 -9.32 0.22 9.39
C ALA A 212 -8.68 -0.31 10.69
N GLY A 213 -7.97 0.53 11.45
CA GLY A 213 -7.30 0.16 12.71
C GLY A 213 -6.04 -0.68 12.53
N ILE A 214 -5.35 -0.57 11.39
CA ILE A 214 -4.16 -1.38 11.06
C ILE A 214 -2.90 -0.53 11.23
N PRO A 215 -1.94 -0.91 12.11
CA PRO A 215 -0.59 -0.36 12.10
C PRO A 215 0.05 -0.49 10.72
N THR A 216 0.76 0.54 10.25
CA THR A 216 1.24 0.60 8.87
C THR A 216 2.72 0.94 8.82
N LEU A 217 3.50 0.12 8.11
CA LEU A 217 4.87 0.39 7.72
C LEU A 217 4.87 1.06 6.35
N ILE A 218 5.55 2.19 6.24
CA ILE A 218 5.63 2.98 5.00
C ILE A 218 6.99 2.78 4.34
N THR A 219 6.97 2.51 3.05
CA THR A 219 8.15 2.55 2.18
C THR A 219 7.88 3.51 1.02
N PRO A 220 8.15 4.83 1.17
CA PRO A 220 7.80 5.81 0.14
C PRO A 220 8.42 5.46 -1.22
N SER A 221 7.65 5.61 -2.29
CA SER A 221 8.14 5.55 -3.66
C SER A 221 8.74 6.91 -4.07
N VAL A 222 9.35 6.99 -5.25
CA VAL A 222 9.87 8.28 -5.77
C VAL A 222 8.76 9.32 -5.94
N TYR A 223 7.52 8.91 -6.09
CA TYR A 223 6.35 9.80 -6.25
C TYR A 223 5.72 10.23 -4.93
N THR A 224 6.02 9.53 -3.83
CA THR A 224 5.37 9.74 -2.52
C THR A 224 6.31 10.23 -1.42
N THR A 225 7.61 10.40 -1.72
CA THR A 225 8.63 10.86 -0.74
C THR A 225 8.32 12.21 -0.09
N GLY A 226 7.49 13.05 -0.71
CA GLY A 226 7.07 14.37 -0.18
C GLY A 226 5.76 14.35 0.61
N GLN A 227 5.11 13.20 0.76
CA GLN A 227 3.83 13.08 1.47
C GLN A 227 3.99 12.99 2.99
N GLN A 228 2.88 13.12 3.73
CA GLN A 228 2.88 13.13 5.20
C GLN A 228 2.61 11.72 5.76
N PHE A 229 3.48 11.27 6.66
CA PHE A 229 3.40 9.92 7.24
C PHE A 229 3.48 9.92 8.78
N ASP A 230 3.01 10.98 9.43
CA ASP A 230 3.15 11.19 10.88
C ASP A 230 2.55 10.05 11.73
N ASP A 231 1.55 9.36 11.21
CA ASP A 231 0.87 8.26 11.91
C ASP A 231 1.38 6.86 11.51
N ALA A 232 2.46 6.78 10.75
CA ALA A 232 3.07 5.49 10.38
C ALA A 232 3.75 4.83 11.59
N LEU A 233 3.66 3.50 11.67
CA LEU A 233 4.41 2.73 12.66
C LEU A 233 5.92 2.91 12.45
N LEU A 234 6.36 2.90 11.19
CA LEU A 234 7.74 3.10 10.79
C LEU A 234 7.80 3.52 9.33
N ILE A 235 8.80 4.35 9.00
CA ILE A 235 9.08 4.79 7.62
C ILE A 235 10.47 4.29 7.25
N LEU A 236 10.58 3.49 6.18
CA LEU A 236 11.83 2.95 5.68
C LEU A 236 11.97 3.22 4.18
N PRO A 237 13.18 3.36 3.64
CA PRO A 237 13.35 3.56 2.19
C PRO A 237 12.92 2.34 1.36
N HIS A 238 13.08 1.14 1.89
CA HIS A 238 12.67 -0.17 1.35
C HIS A 238 12.87 -1.24 2.43
N LEU A 239 12.52 -2.51 2.16
CA LEU A 239 12.65 -3.57 3.17
C LEU A 239 14.04 -4.23 3.20
N GLY A 240 14.90 -3.94 2.24
CA GLY A 240 16.27 -4.47 2.15
C GLY A 240 16.36 -5.96 1.85
N ASP A 241 17.48 -6.34 1.27
CA ASP A 241 17.88 -7.72 1.00
C ASP A 241 19.34 -7.93 1.42
N PRO A 242 19.80 -9.17 1.64
CA PRO A 242 21.22 -9.45 1.95
C PRO A 242 22.20 -8.90 0.92
N ASP A 243 21.85 -8.91 -0.36
CA ASP A 243 22.63 -8.37 -1.48
C ASP A 243 22.34 -6.88 -1.77
N ARG A 244 21.24 -6.34 -1.22
CA ARG A 244 20.88 -4.92 -1.28
C ARG A 244 20.40 -4.43 0.09
N PRO A 245 21.30 -4.39 1.10
CA PRO A 245 20.94 -3.96 2.45
C PRO A 245 20.58 -2.47 2.46
N MET A 246 19.80 -2.04 3.46
CA MET A 246 19.58 -0.62 3.70
C MET A 246 20.90 0.10 4.00
N SER A 247 21.00 1.38 3.61
CA SER A 247 22.16 2.21 3.92
C SER A 247 22.29 2.55 5.41
N GLN A 248 21.16 2.52 6.13
CA GLN A 248 21.05 2.78 7.57
C GLN A 248 20.69 1.49 8.31
N ASP A 249 20.95 1.48 9.61
CA ASP A 249 20.53 0.37 10.47
C ASP A 249 19.00 0.29 10.56
N VAL A 250 18.50 -0.94 10.61
CA VAL A 250 17.08 -1.21 10.80
C VAL A 250 16.81 -1.18 12.30
N PRO A 251 15.91 -0.32 12.81
CA PRO A 251 15.66 -0.22 14.23
C PRO A 251 15.36 -1.58 14.88
N GLY A 252 16.13 -1.98 15.89
CA GLY A 252 15.92 -3.23 16.61
C GLY A 252 16.09 -4.51 15.78
N ALA A 253 16.77 -4.46 14.63
CA ALA A 253 17.16 -5.64 13.86
C ALA A 253 18.68 -5.81 13.87
N ASP A 254 19.14 -7.07 13.83
CA ASP A 254 20.57 -7.39 13.77
C ASP A 254 21.16 -7.22 12.37
N GLN A 255 20.31 -7.10 11.37
CA GLN A 255 20.66 -6.97 9.96
C GLN A 255 20.04 -5.71 9.33
N ARG A 256 20.58 -5.30 8.18
CA ARG A 256 20.07 -4.15 7.43
C ARG A 256 18.96 -4.50 6.43
N TRP A 257 18.07 -5.38 6.83
CA TRP A 257 16.83 -5.71 6.12
C TRP A 257 15.73 -6.14 7.10
N VAL A 258 14.49 -5.99 6.68
CA VAL A 258 13.30 -6.27 7.49
C VAL A 258 12.93 -7.75 7.38
N ASP A 259 12.90 -8.49 8.48
CA ASP A 259 12.38 -9.86 8.59
C ASP A 259 11.13 -9.94 9.46
N LEU A 260 10.51 -11.12 9.53
CA LEU A 260 9.32 -11.32 10.38
C LEU A 260 9.60 -11.08 11.87
N ALA A 261 10.82 -11.33 12.32
CA ALA A 261 11.18 -11.11 13.71
C ALA A 261 11.21 -9.60 14.04
N ALA A 262 11.75 -8.77 13.14
CA ALA A 262 11.71 -7.32 13.26
C ALA A 262 10.27 -6.80 13.24
N LEU A 263 9.44 -7.27 12.29
CA LEU A 263 8.03 -6.87 12.20
C LEU A 263 7.25 -7.18 13.49
N ARG A 264 7.47 -8.36 14.08
CA ARG A 264 6.83 -8.74 15.36
C ARG A 264 7.27 -7.83 16.50
N ARG A 265 8.56 -7.48 16.59
CA ARG A 265 9.06 -6.55 17.62
C ARG A 265 8.41 -5.16 17.48
N TRP A 266 8.36 -4.62 16.27
CA TRP A 266 7.77 -3.30 16.02
C TRP A 266 6.28 -3.27 16.31
N HIS A 267 5.57 -4.28 15.84
CA HIS A 267 4.13 -4.41 16.07
C HIS A 267 3.77 -4.51 17.56
N ASN A 268 4.59 -5.20 18.36
CA ASN A 268 4.40 -5.35 19.81
C ASN A 268 4.85 -4.13 20.62
N GLY A 269 5.33 -3.06 20.00
CA GLY A 269 5.74 -1.83 20.69
C GLY A 269 7.12 -1.91 21.38
N THR A 270 7.87 -3.00 21.25
CA THR A 270 9.16 -3.23 21.95
C THR A 270 10.29 -2.32 21.47
N LEU A 271 10.10 -1.50 20.44
CA LEU A 271 11.10 -0.51 20.00
C LEU A 271 11.24 0.73 20.90
N PHE A 272 10.23 1.01 21.74
CA PHE A 272 10.15 2.24 22.54
C PHE A 272 10.54 2.04 24.00
N GLU A 273 10.84 0.80 24.44
CA GLU A 273 11.25 0.50 25.81
C GLU A 273 12.78 0.52 26.05
N ALA A 274 13.59 0.71 25.00
CA ALA A 274 15.07 0.64 25.07
C ALA A 274 15.76 1.98 24.75
N ALA A 275 15.25 3.11 25.26
CA ALA A 275 15.91 4.40 25.21
C ALA A 275 15.99 5.04 26.61
#